data_7fd80a626de91ecddc39fd5ca4fc2e5c
#
_entry.id   7fd80a626de91ecddc39fd5ca4fc2e5c
#
_cell.length_a   1.000
_cell.length_b   1.000
_cell.length_c   1.000
_cell.angle_alpha   90.00
_cell.angle_beta   90.00
_cell.angle_gamma   90.00
#
_symmetry.space_group_name_H-M   'P 1'
#
loop_
_entity.id
_entity.type
_entity.pdbx_description
1 polymer ?
#
loop_
_entity_poly.entity_id
_entity_poly.type
_entity_poly.pdbx_seq_one_letter_code
_entity_poly.pdbx_strand_id
1 'polypeptide(L)'
;GDDGLKAVKNLTIDGGTMNVSKSNEALEALNVSINNGTVTTHSTDDGVNASLDDALADQNAAPSITINGGTVKVYADADGLDSNGNLTITGGSTTVVGIGSGGMPQTPTVGQGWVQQNVTVKAQDRVKVTDSNDAEVVSLTAEQAATSLFVSTPQIMEGQTYTVTSGSATTSVVAGENAQGGFGPGPGGFGGPGSGGSSDL
;
A
#
# COMPACT_ATOMS: atom_id res chain seq x y z
N GLY A 1 -15.45 -5.55 -16.51
CA GLY A 1 -15.29 -6.82 -15.78
C GLY A 1 -15.86 -6.64 -14.40
N ASP A 2 -16.21 -7.75 -13.80
CA ASP A 2 -16.69 -7.74 -12.43
C ASP A 2 -15.52 -8.04 -11.47
N ASP A 3 -15.79 -8.02 -10.16
CA ASP A 3 -14.81 -8.31 -9.14
C ASP A 3 -14.35 -9.78 -9.19
N GLY A 4 -13.15 -10.02 -8.73
CA GLY A 4 -12.59 -11.36 -8.71
C GLY A 4 -13.27 -12.26 -7.69
N LEU A 5 -13.29 -11.84 -6.42
CA LEU A 5 -14.05 -12.42 -5.33
C LEU A 5 -14.73 -11.30 -4.55
N LYS A 6 -16.05 -11.40 -4.42
CA LYS A 6 -16.85 -10.44 -3.66
C LYS A 6 -17.69 -11.11 -2.59
N ALA A 7 -17.74 -10.52 -1.43
CA ALA A 7 -18.64 -10.89 -0.33
C ALA A 7 -19.20 -9.64 0.33
N VAL A 8 -20.49 -9.68 0.72
CA VAL A 8 -21.14 -8.54 1.40
C VAL A 8 -20.49 -8.22 2.75
N LYS A 9 -20.04 -9.22 3.51
CA LYS A 9 -19.56 -9.03 4.87
C LYS A 9 -18.13 -9.49 5.10
N ASN A 10 -17.83 -10.75 4.90
CA ASN A 10 -16.52 -11.30 5.22
C ASN A 10 -15.97 -12.12 4.05
N LEU A 11 -14.73 -11.86 3.69
CA LEU A 11 -13.94 -12.67 2.78
C LEU A 11 -12.69 -13.11 3.54
N THR A 12 -12.49 -14.43 3.70
CA THR A 12 -11.37 -14.98 4.47
C THR A 12 -10.60 -15.98 3.63
N ILE A 13 -9.27 -15.84 3.62
CA ILE A 13 -8.32 -16.75 2.96
C ILE A 13 -7.43 -17.35 4.04
N ASP A 14 -7.63 -18.64 4.36
CA ASP A 14 -6.89 -19.33 5.40
C ASP A 14 -5.68 -20.14 4.87
N GLY A 15 -5.52 -20.21 3.55
CA GLY A 15 -4.43 -20.93 2.92
C GLY A 15 -4.66 -21.27 1.45
N GLY A 16 -3.82 -22.14 0.91
CA GLY A 16 -3.88 -22.52 -0.50
C GLY A 16 -3.18 -21.54 -1.43
N THR A 17 -3.45 -21.67 -2.72
CA THR A 17 -2.94 -20.77 -3.77
C THR A 17 -4.11 -20.15 -4.52
N MET A 18 -4.16 -18.83 -4.53
CA MET A 18 -5.17 -18.05 -5.23
C MET A 18 -4.49 -17.15 -6.26
N ASN A 19 -5.04 -17.11 -7.46
CA ASN A 19 -4.61 -16.21 -8.52
C ASN A 19 -5.83 -15.58 -9.17
N VAL A 20 -6.02 -14.28 -8.94
CA VAL A 20 -7.00 -13.46 -9.66
C VAL A 20 -6.26 -12.78 -10.80
N SER A 21 -6.35 -13.33 -12.00
CA SER A 21 -5.54 -12.90 -13.15
C SER A 21 -6.06 -11.66 -13.85
N LYS A 22 -7.33 -11.28 -13.61
CA LYS A 22 -7.95 -10.07 -14.15
C LYS A 22 -9.31 -9.84 -13.48
N SER A 23 -9.52 -8.62 -12.98
CA SER A 23 -10.79 -8.20 -12.38
C SER A 23 -10.92 -6.67 -12.46
N ASN A 24 -12.04 -6.14 -12.06
CA ASN A 24 -12.15 -4.74 -11.67
C ASN A 24 -11.47 -4.59 -10.31
N GLU A 25 -12.12 -4.96 -9.24
CA GLU A 25 -11.49 -5.18 -7.94
C GLU A 25 -11.15 -6.68 -7.77
N ALA A 26 -10.01 -6.99 -7.16
CA ALA A 26 -9.65 -8.40 -7.09
C ALA A 26 -10.30 -9.11 -5.90
N LEU A 27 -10.26 -8.51 -4.72
CA LEU A 27 -10.92 -9.01 -3.51
C LEU A 27 -11.74 -7.89 -2.90
N GLU A 28 -13.04 -8.08 -2.70
CA GLU A 28 -13.93 -7.08 -2.14
C GLU A 28 -14.82 -7.66 -1.04
N ALA A 29 -14.88 -7.00 0.12
CA ALA A 29 -15.83 -7.27 1.19
C ALA A 29 -15.83 -6.13 2.23
N LEU A 30 -16.79 -6.12 3.16
CA LEU A 30 -16.68 -5.26 4.35
C LEU A 30 -15.40 -5.58 5.15
N ASN A 31 -15.11 -6.87 5.37
CA ASN A 31 -13.90 -7.32 6.05
C ASN A 31 -13.18 -8.35 5.17
N VAL A 32 -11.95 -8.03 4.77
CA VAL A 32 -11.07 -8.95 4.06
C VAL A 32 -9.98 -9.43 5.01
N SER A 33 -9.84 -10.75 5.19
CA SER A 33 -8.83 -11.36 6.05
C SER A 33 -7.99 -12.37 5.26
N ILE A 34 -6.68 -12.18 5.23
CA ILE A 34 -5.74 -13.13 4.65
C ILE A 34 -4.88 -13.68 5.78
N ASN A 35 -5.14 -14.92 6.19
CA ASN A 35 -4.47 -15.54 7.32
C ASN A 35 -3.23 -16.34 6.88
N ASN A 36 -3.24 -16.90 5.68
CA ASN A 36 -2.14 -17.69 5.14
C ASN A 36 -2.34 -17.95 3.62
N GLY A 37 -1.40 -18.65 3.00
CA GLY A 37 -1.44 -19.06 1.60
C GLY A 37 -0.60 -18.18 0.67
N THR A 38 -0.80 -18.39 -0.62
CA THR A 38 -0.19 -17.55 -1.67
C THR A 38 -1.31 -16.90 -2.46
N VAL A 39 -1.38 -15.58 -2.40
CA VAL A 39 -2.39 -14.77 -3.07
C VAL A 39 -1.71 -13.86 -4.07
N THR A 40 -2.12 -13.93 -5.33
CA THR A 40 -1.68 -13.01 -6.39
C THR A 40 -2.91 -12.42 -7.04
N THR A 41 -2.96 -11.10 -7.15
CA THR A 41 -4.10 -10.40 -7.76
C THR A 41 -3.66 -9.43 -8.84
N HIS A 42 -4.50 -9.31 -9.89
CA HIS A 42 -4.39 -8.30 -10.93
C HIS A 42 -5.76 -7.63 -11.09
N SER A 43 -5.82 -6.33 -10.92
CA SER A 43 -7.04 -5.53 -11.02
C SER A 43 -6.83 -4.26 -11.83
N THR A 44 -7.91 -3.80 -12.48
CA THR A 44 -7.95 -2.53 -13.19
C THR A 44 -8.41 -1.37 -12.31
N ASP A 45 -8.83 -1.69 -11.10
CA ASP A 45 -9.15 -0.78 -10.01
C ASP A 45 -8.39 -1.27 -8.77
N ASP A 46 -9.02 -1.47 -7.62
CA ASP A 46 -8.34 -1.83 -6.39
C ASP A 46 -7.94 -3.31 -6.30
N GLY A 47 -6.80 -3.56 -5.70
CA GLY A 47 -6.32 -4.93 -5.49
C GLY A 47 -7.07 -5.67 -4.40
N VAL A 48 -7.20 -5.05 -3.24
CA VAL A 48 -8.04 -5.49 -2.12
C VAL A 48 -8.81 -4.29 -1.63
N ASN A 49 -10.13 -4.34 -1.75
CA ASN A 49 -11.04 -3.29 -1.29
C ASN A 49 -11.87 -3.78 -0.10
N ALA A 50 -11.79 -3.08 1.02
CA ALA A 50 -12.73 -3.24 2.12
C ALA A 50 -13.67 -2.05 2.15
N SER A 51 -14.94 -2.28 1.81
CA SER A 51 -15.94 -1.25 1.64
C SER A 51 -17.30 -1.66 2.19
N LEU A 52 -18.17 -0.67 2.40
CA LEU A 52 -19.57 -0.90 2.72
C LEU A 52 -20.32 -1.33 1.46
N ASP A 53 -21.06 -2.41 1.55
CA ASP A 53 -21.98 -2.85 0.51
C ASP A 53 -23.40 -2.39 0.86
N ASP A 54 -24.17 -1.97 -0.13
CA ASP A 54 -25.57 -1.50 0.04
C ASP A 54 -26.49 -2.59 0.62
N ALA A 55 -26.13 -3.86 0.47
CA ALA A 55 -26.86 -5.00 1.03
C ALA A 55 -26.61 -5.21 2.55
N LEU A 56 -25.64 -4.48 3.15
CA LEU A 56 -25.41 -4.55 4.59
C LEU A 56 -26.56 -3.91 5.37
N ALA A 57 -27.01 -4.59 6.42
CA ALA A 57 -28.02 -4.06 7.33
C ALA A 57 -27.47 -2.91 8.20
N ASP A 58 -26.19 -2.94 8.52
CA ASP A 58 -25.49 -1.90 9.29
C ASP A 58 -24.58 -1.07 8.39
N GLN A 59 -25.06 0.09 7.98
CA GLN A 59 -24.33 1.05 7.19
C GLN A 59 -23.30 1.90 7.99
N ASN A 60 -23.15 1.64 9.29
CA ASN A 60 -22.13 2.23 10.14
C ASN A 60 -21.00 1.25 10.48
N ALA A 61 -21.01 0.05 9.90
CA ALA A 61 -19.93 -0.91 10.09
C ALA A 61 -18.62 -0.35 9.54
N ALA A 62 -17.51 -0.59 10.25
CA ALA A 62 -16.20 -0.13 9.82
C ALA A 62 -15.54 -1.18 8.92
N PRO A 63 -15.20 -0.86 7.66
CA PRO A 63 -14.46 -1.75 6.80
C PRO A 63 -13.06 -2.07 7.34
N SER A 64 -12.52 -3.24 7.00
CA SER A 64 -11.17 -3.61 7.41
C SER A 64 -10.47 -4.58 6.45
N ILE A 65 -9.17 -4.37 6.27
CA ILE A 65 -8.25 -5.34 5.69
C ILE A 65 -7.31 -5.83 6.77
N THR A 66 -7.20 -7.14 6.93
CA THR A 66 -6.29 -7.77 7.89
C THR A 66 -5.45 -8.84 7.18
N ILE A 67 -4.13 -8.68 7.20
CA ILE A 67 -3.18 -9.67 6.66
C ILE A 67 -2.35 -10.21 7.82
N ASN A 68 -2.62 -11.46 8.19
CA ASN A 68 -1.97 -12.12 9.32
C ASN A 68 -0.81 -13.04 8.88
N GLY A 69 -0.73 -13.37 7.60
CA GLY A 69 0.29 -14.29 7.11
C GLY A 69 0.21 -14.55 5.60
N GLY A 70 1.01 -15.50 5.14
CA GLY A 70 1.08 -15.90 3.75
C GLY A 70 2.00 -15.02 2.89
N THR A 71 1.92 -15.22 1.59
CA THR A 71 2.58 -14.41 0.56
C THR A 71 1.51 -13.74 -0.28
N VAL A 72 1.44 -12.42 -0.20
CA VAL A 72 0.43 -11.61 -0.89
C VAL A 72 1.13 -10.71 -1.90
N LYS A 73 0.77 -10.84 -3.17
CA LYS A 73 1.23 -9.99 -4.26
C LYS A 73 0.03 -9.34 -4.92
N VAL A 74 0.02 -8.03 -4.93
CA VAL A 74 -1.06 -7.23 -5.49
C VAL A 74 -0.52 -6.37 -6.61
N TYR A 75 -1.15 -6.50 -7.78
CA TYR A 75 -0.94 -5.65 -8.94
C TYR A 75 -2.26 -4.94 -9.22
N ALA A 76 -2.30 -3.63 -9.03
CA ALA A 76 -3.51 -2.82 -9.17
C ALA A 76 -3.23 -1.57 -10.02
N ASP A 77 -4.21 -1.17 -10.82
CA ASP A 77 -4.14 0.06 -11.60
C ASP A 77 -4.60 1.28 -10.77
N ALA A 78 -5.34 1.06 -9.68
CA ALA A 78 -5.68 2.05 -8.66
C ALA A 78 -5.03 1.69 -7.31
N ASP A 79 -5.79 1.64 -6.21
CA ASP A 79 -5.22 1.37 -4.89
C ASP A 79 -4.96 -0.14 -4.70
N GLY A 80 -3.75 -0.48 -4.28
CA GLY A 80 -3.42 -1.88 -4.03
C GLY A 80 -4.17 -2.46 -2.83
N LEU A 81 -4.22 -1.70 -1.74
CA LEU A 81 -4.96 -2.03 -0.52
C LEU A 81 -5.78 -0.79 -0.11
N ASP A 82 -7.07 -0.79 -0.40
CA ASP A 82 -8.02 0.23 0.04
C ASP A 82 -8.96 -0.33 1.11
N SER A 83 -8.79 0.07 2.35
CA SER A 83 -9.63 -0.46 3.42
C SER A 83 -10.85 0.38 3.75
N ASN A 84 -10.97 1.59 3.26
CA ASN A 84 -11.99 2.55 3.69
C ASN A 84 -12.22 2.59 5.22
N GLY A 85 -11.29 2.02 5.97
CA GLY A 85 -11.33 1.89 7.43
C GLY A 85 -9.96 1.51 7.99
N ASN A 86 -9.81 0.30 8.51
CA ASN A 86 -8.56 -0.13 9.13
C ASN A 86 -7.77 -1.08 8.22
N LEU A 87 -6.47 -0.81 8.05
CA LEU A 87 -5.52 -1.75 7.46
C LEU A 87 -4.57 -2.26 8.55
N THR A 88 -4.50 -3.58 8.72
CA THR A 88 -3.61 -4.23 9.68
C THR A 88 -2.82 -5.34 8.99
N ILE A 89 -1.49 -5.31 9.12
CA ILE A 89 -0.60 -6.35 8.60
C ILE A 89 0.26 -6.85 9.76
N THR A 90 -0.01 -8.04 10.28
CA THR A 90 0.70 -8.60 11.45
C THR A 90 1.69 -9.69 11.09
N GLY A 91 1.66 -10.18 9.84
CA GLY A 91 2.55 -11.25 9.41
C GLY A 91 2.58 -11.47 7.90
N GLY A 92 3.40 -12.41 7.48
CA GLY A 92 3.57 -12.77 6.07
C GLY A 92 4.45 -11.80 5.28
N SER A 93 4.40 -11.95 3.97
CA SER A 93 5.08 -11.06 3.01
C SER A 93 4.05 -10.47 2.07
N THR A 94 3.82 -9.17 2.19
CA THR A 94 2.89 -8.42 1.34
C THR A 94 3.67 -7.49 0.43
N THR A 95 3.43 -7.58 -0.86
CA THR A 95 4.00 -6.69 -1.87
C THR A 95 2.88 -6.15 -2.74
N VAL A 96 2.81 -4.83 -2.86
CA VAL A 96 1.86 -4.14 -3.73
C VAL A 96 2.62 -3.36 -4.78
N VAL A 97 2.24 -3.57 -6.03
CA VAL A 97 2.76 -2.87 -7.21
C VAL A 97 1.56 -2.17 -7.86
N GLY A 98 1.47 -0.86 -7.68
CA GLY A 98 0.33 -0.06 -8.13
C GLY A 98 0.71 1.02 -9.13
N ILE A 99 -0.29 1.60 -9.81
CA ILE A 99 -0.09 2.65 -10.84
C ILE A 99 -0.63 4.01 -10.38
N GLY A 100 -1.63 4.06 -9.53
CA GLY A 100 -2.48 5.22 -9.34
C GLY A 100 -1.83 6.45 -8.70
N SER A 101 -2.35 7.63 -9.00
CA SER A 101 -2.05 8.88 -8.30
C SER A 101 -2.73 8.96 -6.92
N GLY A 102 -3.70 8.12 -6.67
CA GLY A 102 -4.26 7.78 -5.37
C GLY A 102 -3.72 6.45 -4.86
N GLY A 103 -3.01 5.71 -5.69
CA GLY A 103 -2.62 4.31 -5.54
C GLY A 103 -1.49 4.03 -4.55
N MET A 104 -1.28 4.90 -3.59
CA MET A 104 -0.48 4.55 -2.43
C MET A 104 -1.36 3.72 -1.52
N PRO A 105 -1.00 2.47 -1.21
CA PRO A 105 -1.78 1.70 -0.27
C PRO A 105 -1.91 2.46 1.04
N GLN A 106 -3.06 2.37 1.66
CA GLN A 106 -3.25 2.89 3.00
C GLN A 106 -2.15 2.31 3.90
N THR A 107 -1.54 3.15 4.73
CA THR A 107 -0.51 2.68 5.65
C THR A 107 -1.12 1.84 6.77
N PRO A 108 -0.51 0.71 7.13
CA PRO A 108 -0.98 -0.08 8.26
C PRO A 108 -1.01 0.73 9.55
N THR A 109 -2.11 0.64 10.29
CA THR A 109 -2.26 1.31 11.59
C THR A 109 -1.57 0.54 12.71
N VAL A 110 -1.46 -0.79 12.59
CA VAL A 110 -0.81 -1.69 13.55
C VAL A 110 -0.22 -2.87 12.78
N GLY A 111 0.95 -3.33 13.14
CA GLY A 111 1.49 -4.57 12.57
C GLY A 111 3.01 -4.60 12.41
N GLN A 112 3.46 -5.38 11.46
CA GLN A 112 4.89 -5.48 11.11
C GLN A 112 5.37 -4.27 10.32
N GLY A 113 6.69 -4.08 10.25
CA GLY A 113 7.31 -2.99 9.50
C GLY A 113 7.00 -3.04 8.01
N TRP A 114 7.01 -1.87 7.39
CA TRP A 114 6.73 -1.70 5.97
C TRP A 114 7.57 -0.58 5.36
N VAL A 115 7.76 -0.64 4.07
CA VAL A 115 8.32 0.44 3.23
C VAL A 115 7.34 0.77 2.13
N GLN A 116 7.25 2.05 1.80
CA GLN A 116 6.41 2.57 0.73
C GLN A 116 7.20 3.60 -0.07
N GLN A 117 7.22 3.46 -1.39
CA GLN A 117 8.03 4.32 -2.24
C GLN A 117 7.35 4.59 -3.58
N ASN A 118 7.36 5.87 -3.98
CA ASN A 118 7.10 6.23 -5.37
C ASN A 118 8.32 5.82 -6.20
N VAL A 119 8.12 4.88 -7.11
CA VAL A 119 9.17 4.32 -7.96
C VAL A 119 8.61 3.95 -9.32
N THR A 120 9.32 4.33 -10.38
CA THR A 120 8.94 3.88 -11.72
C THR A 120 9.36 2.43 -11.90
N VAL A 121 8.38 1.56 -12.09
CA VAL A 121 8.55 0.14 -12.38
C VAL A 121 8.05 -0.10 -13.80
N LYS A 122 8.82 -0.79 -14.61
CA LYS A 122 8.38 -1.29 -15.92
C LYS A 122 8.01 -2.76 -15.79
N ALA A 123 7.08 -3.23 -16.63
CA ALA A 123 6.85 -4.66 -16.74
C ALA A 123 8.16 -5.38 -17.05
N GLN A 124 8.41 -6.51 -16.37
CA GLN A 124 9.62 -7.33 -16.44
C GLN A 124 10.86 -6.73 -15.72
N ASP A 125 10.77 -5.54 -15.13
CA ASP A 125 11.85 -5.05 -14.27
C ASP A 125 12.01 -5.95 -13.04
N ARG A 126 13.25 -6.21 -12.67
CA ARG A 126 13.53 -6.78 -11.37
C ARG A 126 13.45 -5.68 -10.31
N VAL A 127 12.54 -5.85 -9.37
CA VAL A 127 12.37 -4.98 -8.21
C VAL A 127 12.98 -5.68 -6.99
N LYS A 128 13.82 -4.97 -6.24
CA LYS A 128 14.44 -5.46 -5.00
C LYS A 128 14.31 -4.43 -3.90
N VAL A 129 14.13 -4.94 -2.68
CA VAL A 129 14.31 -4.20 -1.44
C VAL A 129 15.45 -4.84 -0.68
N THR A 130 16.48 -4.06 -0.34
CA THR A 130 17.62 -4.53 0.45
C THR A 130 17.76 -3.71 1.73
N ASP A 131 18.33 -4.31 2.75
CA ASP A 131 18.68 -3.62 3.99
C ASP A 131 20.01 -2.83 3.86
N SER A 132 20.47 -2.23 4.94
CA SER A 132 21.72 -1.43 5.00
C SER A 132 23.00 -2.28 4.80
N ASN A 133 22.91 -3.60 4.82
CA ASN A 133 24.01 -4.53 4.58
C ASN A 133 23.91 -5.16 3.18
N ASP A 134 23.06 -4.62 2.29
CA ASP A 134 22.76 -5.16 0.96
C ASP A 134 22.10 -6.56 0.98
N ALA A 135 21.59 -7.01 2.14
CA ALA A 135 20.86 -8.27 2.22
C ALA A 135 19.46 -8.09 1.60
N GLU A 136 19.08 -9.00 0.71
CA GLU A 136 17.81 -8.97 0.01
C GLU A 136 16.66 -9.31 0.98
N VAL A 137 15.72 -8.36 1.14
CA VAL A 137 14.50 -8.51 1.94
C VAL A 137 13.35 -9.02 1.07
N VAL A 138 13.20 -8.43 -0.10
CA VAL A 138 12.21 -8.83 -1.12
C VAL A 138 12.82 -8.69 -2.50
N SER A 139 12.49 -9.63 -3.37
CA SER A 139 12.80 -9.56 -4.80
C SER A 139 11.65 -10.14 -5.61
N LEU A 140 11.26 -9.42 -6.65
CA LEU A 140 10.26 -9.88 -7.61
C LEU A 140 10.60 -9.39 -9.02
N THR A 141 10.03 -10.06 -10.01
CA THR A 141 9.91 -9.52 -11.36
C THR A 141 8.53 -8.91 -11.49
N ALA A 142 8.45 -7.64 -11.84
CA ALA A 142 7.18 -6.94 -11.97
C ALA A 142 6.38 -7.47 -13.16
N GLU A 143 5.13 -7.85 -12.95
CA GLU A 143 4.27 -8.38 -14.01
C GLU A 143 3.61 -7.26 -14.82
N GLN A 144 3.52 -6.06 -14.25
CA GLN A 144 3.02 -4.85 -14.93
C GLN A 144 3.87 -3.62 -14.60
N ALA A 145 3.65 -2.53 -15.35
CA ALA A 145 4.24 -1.24 -15.05
C ALA A 145 3.53 -0.60 -13.85
N ALA A 146 4.29 0.18 -13.06
CA ALA A 146 3.75 0.84 -11.88
C ALA A 146 4.53 2.11 -11.54
N THR A 147 3.95 2.94 -10.67
CA THR A 147 4.58 4.16 -10.15
C THR A 147 4.74 4.14 -8.64
N SER A 148 4.29 3.07 -7.98
CA SER A 148 4.42 2.90 -6.54
C SER A 148 4.74 1.45 -6.16
N LEU A 149 5.43 1.29 -5.05
CA LEU A 149 5.73 0.02 -4.42
C LEU A 149 5.44 0.12 -2.92
N PHE A 150 4.73 -0.86 -2.39
CA PHE A 150 4.61 -1.08 -0.96
C PHE A 150 5.09 -2.51 -0.64
N VAL A 151 5.86 -2.64 0.44
CA VAL A 151 6.34 -3.95 0.93
C VAL A 151 6.22 -4.00 2.43
N SER A 152 5.65 -5.07 2.96
CA SER A 152 5.64 -5.38 4.39
C SER A 152 6.06 -6.83 4.60
N THR A 153 7.10 -7.04 5.39
CA THR A 153 7.60 -8.37 5.77
C THR A 153 8.17 -8.35 7.19
N PRO A 154 8.33 -9.51 7.85
CA PRO A 154 8.95 -9.58 9.18
C PRO A 154 10.41 -9.09 9.23
N GLN A 155 11.11 -8.98 8.10
CA GLN A 155 12.48 -8.49 8.03
C GLN A 155 12.56 -6.95 8.01
N ILE A 156 11.45 -6.26 7.75
CA ILE A 156 11.41 -4.80 7.75
C ILE A 156 11.19 -4.30 9.17
N MET A 157 12.14 -3.51 9.68
CA MET A 157 12.10 -2.90 11.00
C MET A 157 11.81 -1.42 10.87
N GLU A 158 10.82 -0.94 11.60
CA GLU A 158 10.43 0.47 11.64
C GLU A 158 11.63 1.38 11.97
N GLY A 159 11.72 2.51 11.28
CA GLY A 159 12.80 3.48 11.42
C GLY A 159 14.14 3.08 10.79
N GLN A 160 14.28 1.87 10.24
CA GLN A 160 15.48 1.47 9.50
C GLN A 160 15.40 1.90 8.05
N THR A 161 16.56 2.13 7.46
CA THR A 161 16.69 2.53 6.05
C THR A 161 16.86 1.32 5.16
N TYR A 162 16.12 1.30 4.06
CA TYR A 162 16.15 0.28 3.03
C TYR A 162 16.43 0.92 1.67
N THR A 163 16.93 0.11 0.75
CA THR A 163 17.17 0.52 -0.64
C THR A 163 16.19 -0.21 -1.55
N VAL A 164 15.40 0.55 -2.29
CA VAL A 164 14.51 0.04 -3.35
C VAL A 164 15.21 0.19 -4.68
N THR A 165 15.36 -0.89 -5.43
CA THR A 165 15.91 -0.90 -6.79
C THR A 165 14.84 -1.40 -7.75
N SER A 166 14.64 -0.67 -8.85
CA SER A 166 13.75 -1.06 -9.96
C SER A 166 14.49 -0.86 -11.28
N GLY A 167 14.77 -1.94 -11.98
CA GLY A 167 15.64 -1.89 -13.15
C GLY A 167 17.01 -1.30 -12.80
N SER A 168 17.33 -0.12 -13.33
CA SER A 168 18.57 0.62 -13.03
C SER A 168 18.38 1.75 -12.01
N ALA A 169 17.15 2.04 -11.59
CA ALA A 169 16.86 3.10 -10.62
C ALA A 169 17.00 2.56 -9.20
N THR A 170 17.55 3.40 -8.31
CA THR A 170 17.74 3.07 -6.90
C THR A 170 17.31 4.25 -6.03
N THR A 171 16.55 3.98 -4.99
CA THR A 171 16.03 4.99 -4.06
C THR A 171 16.14 4.47 -2.63
N SER A 172 16.49 5.35 -1.70
CA SER A 172 16.49 5.06 -0.27
C SER A 172 15.13 5.38 0.35
N VAL A 173 14.66 4.56 1.27
CA VAL A 173 13.38 4.71 1.98
C VAL A 173 13.55 4.34 3.45
N VAL A 174 12.88 5.05 4.35
CA VAL A 174 12.82 4.72 5.77
C VAL A 174 11.52 3.95 6.04
N ALA A 175 11.64 2.82 6.73
CA ALA A 175 10.48 2.00 7.08
C ALA A 175 9.57 2.73 8.08
N GLY A 176 8.26 2.62 7.87
CA GLY A 176 7.25 3.30 8.68
C GLY A 176 7.00 4.75 8.28
N GLU A 177 7.72 5.29 7.31
CA GLU A 177 7.52 6.64 6.79
C GLU A 177 6.86 6.60 5.41
N ASN A 178 5.85 7.44 5.23
CA ASN A 178 5.31 7.68 3.90
C ASN A 178 6.35 8.40 3.05
N ALA A 179 6.74 7.80 1.95
CA ALA A 179 7.49 8.49 0.91
C ALA A 179 6.60 9.55 0.25
N GLN A 180 6.25 10.57 0.96
CA GLN A 180 5.70 11.79 0.40
C GLN A 180 6.82 12.43 -0.42
N GLY A 181 6.66 12.48 -1.72
CA GLY A 181 7.41 13.40 -2.56
C GLY A 181 7.27 14.80 -1.95
N GLY A 182 8.37 15.33 -1.42
CA GLY A 182 8.42 16.49 -0.55
C GLY A 182 7.52 17.66 -0.92
N PHE A 183 6.50 17.84 -0.15
CA PHE A 183 6.10 19.13 0.32
C PHE A 183 6.53 19.22 1.78
N GLY A 184 7.84 19.40 1.99
CA GLY A 184 8.30 19.92 3.27
C GLY A 184 7.54 21.23 3.52
N PRO A 185 7.16 21.53 4.77
CA PRO A 185 6.65 22.87 5.07
C PRO A 185 7.73 23.85 4.63
N GLY A 186 7.39 24.70 3.65
CA GLY A 186 8.24 25.78 3.22
C GLY A 186 8.69 26.56 4.45
N PRO A 187 9.95 27.05 4.52
CA PRO A 187 10.41 27.82 5.66
C PRO A 187 9.43 28.97 5.88
N GLY A 188 8.84 29.01 7.07
CA GLY A 188 7.81 29.96 7.46
C GLY A 188 8.24 31.36 7.10
N GLY A 189 7.44 32.04 6.28
CA GLY A 189 7.63 33.43 5.99
C GLY A 189 7.60 34.19 7.30
N PHE A 190 8.71 34.82 7.63
CA PHE A 190 8.81 35.79 8.71
C PHE A 190 7.80 36.91 8.42
N GLY A 191 6.73 36.98 9.20
CA GLY A 191 5.85 38.13 9.24
C GLY A 191 6.66 39.35 9.61
N GLY A 192 6.82 40.25 8.66
CA GLY A 192 7.41 41.57 8.90
C GLY A 192 6.60 42.36 9.94
N PRO A 193 7.25 43.13 10.80
CA PRO A 193 6.56 43.93 11.78
C PRO A 193 5.69 45.01 11.08
N GLY A 194 4.39 44.98 11.38
CA GLY A 194 3.45 46.01 10.94
C GLY A 194 3.88 47.36 11.49
N SER A 195 4.22 48.27 10.61
CA SER A 195 4.39 49.70 10.90
C SER A 195 3.06 50.28 11.35
N GLY A 196 2.98 50.68 12.62
CA GLY A 196 1.91 51.50 13.13
C GLY A 196 1.91 52.86 12.44
N GLY A 197 0.85 53.16 11.71
CA GLY A 197 0.54 54.50 11.25
C GLY A 197 -0.35 55.21 12.27
N SER A 198 0.24 56.11 13.00
CA SER A 198 -0.47 57.15 13.74
C SER A 198 -1.04 58.14 12.73
N SER A 199 -2.29 58.46 12.86
CA SER A 199 -2.86 59.66 12.27
C SER A 199 -3.73 60.38 13.31
N ASP A 200 -3.18 61.47 13.77
CA ASP A 200 -3.89 62.52 14.46
C ASP A 200 -4.89 63.19 13.51
N LEU A 201 -5.98 63.58 13.98
CA LEU A 201 -6.92 64.70 13.93
C LEU A 201 -8.34 64.23 13.81
#